data_4ede66caeac00ac733c468d692702db8
#
_entry.id   4ede66caeac00ac733c468d692702db8
#
_cell.length_a   1.000
_cell.length_b   1.000
_cell.length_c   1.000
_cell.angle_alpha   90.00
_cell.angle_beta   90.00
_cell.angle_gamma   90.00
#
_symmetry.space_group_name_H-M   'P 1'
#
loop_
_entity.id
_entity.type
_entity.pdbx_description
1 polymer ?
#
loop_
_entity_poly.entity_id
_entity_poly.type
_entity_poly.pdbx_seq_one_letter_code
_entity_poly.pdbx_strand_id
1 'polypeptide(L)'
;KHTSMNRPLLIGPFAQLLPMTGLPLKGALKDEQLPIIERGGILVSEGKILKVGVFDDLKSDDVDIHPIEGVQVCLPGFVDSHTHICFGGTRARDYAYRNAGKTYLEIAKAGGGIWDTVTQTRKASQDELVEGIVSRSKKHLKNGVTTIEVKSGYGLSVDEELKMLRAIQHANAT
;
A
#
# COMPACT_ATOMS: atom_id res chain seq x y z
N LYS A 1 -37.93 11.33 -5.52
CA LYS A 1 -36.62 10.67 -5.73
C LYS A 1 -36.21 10.12 -4.40
N HIS A 2 -36.46 8.81 -4.13
CA HIS A 2 -35.92 8.15 -2.98
C HIS A 2 -34.40 8.04 -3.19
N THR A 3 -33.64 8.81 -2.45
CA THR A 3 -32.22 8.55 -2.24
C THR A 3 -32.15 7.19 -1.51
N SER A 4 -31.74 6.15 -2.21
CA SER A 4 -31.37 4.89 -1.57
C SER A 4 -30.26 5.22 -0.56
N MET A 5 -30.58 5.28 0.73
CA MET A 5 -29.56 5.34 1.76
C MET A 5 -28.80 4.01 1.65
N ASN A 6 -27.52 4.08 1.26
CA ASN A 6 -26.68 2.91 1.26
C ASN A 6 -26.65 2.36 2.68
N ARG A 7 -27.20 1.14 2.87
CA ARG A 7 -27.16 0.46 4.16
C ARG A 7 -25.71 0.27 4.58
N PRO A 8 -25.37 0.43 5.85
CA PRO A 8 -24.04 0.10 6.34
C PRO A 8 -23.71 -1.37 6.04
N LEU A 9 -22.44 -1.65 5.79
CA LEU A 9 -21.94 -2.99 5.51
C LEU A 9 -21.18 -3.52 6.72
N LEU A 10 -21.58 -4.66 7.25
CA LEU A 10 -20.89 -5.40 8.30
C LEU A 10 -20.00 -6.47 7.66
N ILE A 11 -18.68 -6.32 7.82
CA ILE A 11 -17.66 -7.25 7.30
C ILE A 11 -17.18 -8.14 8.44
N GLY A 12 -17.23 -9.46 8.25
CA GLY A 12 -16.81 -10.44 9.25
C GLY A 12 -17.68 -11.73 9.18
N PRO A 13 -17.57 -12.65 10.18
CA PRO A 13 -16.68 -12.57 11.33
C PRO A 13 -15.20 -12.85 10.94
N PHE A 14 -14.27 -12.09 11.48
CA PHE A 14 -12.85 -12.45 11.49
C PHE A 14 -12.57 -13.33 12.72
N ALA A 15 -11.71 -14.34 12.59
CA ALA A 15 -11.30 -15.15 13.76
C ALA A 15 -10.72 -14.25 14.85
N GLN A 16 -9.85 -13.31 14.44
CA GLN A 16 -9.33 -12.27 15.33
C GLN A 16 -9.31 -10.93 14.59
N LEU A 17 -9.66 -9.86 15.28
CA LEU A 17 -9.56 -8.51 14.80
C LEU A 17 -8.71 -7.70 15.78
N LEU A 18 -7.63 -7.08 15.27
CA LEU A 18 -6.72 -6.23 16.03
C LEU A 18 -6.91 -4.78 15.59
N PRO A 19 -7.65 -3.96 16.31
CA PRO A 19 -7.88 -2.56 15.92
C PRO A 19 -6.65 -1.68 16.07
N MET A 20 -5.62 -2.14 16.78
CA MET A 20 -4.35 -1.44 17.02
C MET A 20 -4.51 -0.04 17.63
N THR A 21 -5.58 0.17 18.39
CA THR A 21 -5.90 1.44 19.08
C THR A 21 -5.42 1.43 20.52
N GLY A 22 -5.10 2.61 21.06
CA GLY A 22 -4.68 2.76 22.46
C GLY A 22 -3.28 2.23 22.78
N LEU A 23 -2.49 1.90 21.75
CA LEU A 23 -1.14 1.38 21.90
C LEU A 23 -0.11 2.52 22.00
N PRO A 24 1.04 2.28 22.66
CA PRO A 24 2.14 3.25 22.67
C PRO A 24 2.67 3.46 21.24
N LEU A 25 3.05 4.71 20.93
CA LEU A 25 3.52 5.10 19.60
C LEU A 25 4.90 4.53 19.22
N LYS A 26 5.64 4.00 20.19
CA LYS A 26 6.99 3.46 19.98
C LYS A 26 7.36 2.45 21.05
N GLY A 27 8.32 1.61 20.73
CA GLY A 27 8.79 0.52 21.59
C GLY A 27 8.18 -0.81 21.22
N ALA A 28 8.74 -1.89 21.79
CA ALA A 28 8.20 -3.23 21.62
C ALA A 28 6.91 -3.41 22.41
N LEU A 29 5.94 -4.07 21.82
CA LEU A 29 4.70 -4.47 22.50
C LEU A 29 4.85 -5.90 22.99
N LYS A 30 4.27 -6.19 24.15
CA LYS A 30 4.06 -7.55 24.64
C LYS A 30 2.73 -8.07 24.09
N ASP A 31 2.60 -9.38 23.96
CA ASP A 31 1.40 -10.00 23.39
C ASP A 31 0.13 -9.62 24.18
N GLU A 32 0.24 -9.50 25.51
CA GLU A 32 -0.90 -9.14 26.37
C GLU A 32 -1.36 -7.68 26.20
N GLN A 33 -0.59 -6.86 25.52
CA GLN A 33 -0.94 -5.46 25.22
C GLN A 33 -1.73 -5.33 23.91
N LEU A 34 -1.80 -6.39 23.10
CA LEU A 34 -2.53 -6.34 21.84
C LEU A 34 -4.05 -6.42 22.10
N PRO A 35 -4.81 -5.42 21.66
CA PRO A 35 -6.27 -5.47 21.76
C PRO A 35 -6.82 -6.46 20.71
N ILE A 36 -7.14 -7.66 21.12
CA ILE A 36 -7.71 -8.70 20.26
C ILE A 36 -9.22 -8.81 20.50
N ILE A 37 -9.99 -8.72 19.42
CA ILE A 37 -11.42 -8.96 19.41
C ILE A 37 -11.65 -10.29 18.71
N GLU A 38 -12.00 -11.33 19.47
CA GLU A 38 -12.39 -12.63 18.93
C GLU A 38 -13.73 -12.52 18.20
N ARG A 39 -13.88 -13.25 17.08
CA ARG A 39 -15.03 -13.14 16.20
C ARG A 39 -15.37 -11.68 15.84
N GLY A 40 -14.32 -10.91 15.49
CA GLY A 40 -14.42 -9.48 15.25
C GLY A 40 -15.21 -9.14 13.99
N GLY A 41 -15.83 -7.97 13.98
CA GLY A 41 -16.50 -7.40 12.83
C GLY A 41 -16.22 -5.91 12.67
N ILE A 42 -16.35 -5.43 11.45
CA ILE A 42 -16.18 -4.02 11.07
C ILE A 42 -17.45 -3.55 10.39
N LEU A 43 -18.10 -2.54 10.97
CA LEU A 43 -19.23 -1.86 10.36
C LEU A 43 -18.71 -0.65 9.57
N VAL A 44 -19.03 -0.60 8.28
CA VAL A 44 -18.58 0.49 7.38
C VAL A 44 -19.78 1.13 6.67
N SER A 45 -19.70 2.42 6.40
CA SER A 45 -20.63 3.15 5.56
C SER A 45 -19.90 4.33 4.89
N GLU A 46 -20.22 4.61 3.65
CA GLU A 46 -19.66 5.72 2.88
C GLU A 46 -18.12 5.78 2.92
N GLY A 47 -17.46 4.63 2.85
CA GLY A 47 -16.00 4.53 2.87
C GLY A 47 -15.35 4.77 4.23
N LYS A 48 -16.14 4.81 5.32
CA LYS A 48 -15.64 5.03 6.69
C LYS A 48 -15.99 3.87 7.60
N ILE A 49 -15.10 3.54 8.53
CA ILE A 49 -15.37 2.62 9.63
C ILE A 49 -16.25 3.36 10.65
N LEU A 50 -17.46 2.85 10.88
CA LEU A 50 -18.39 3.37 11.88
C LEU A 50 -18.14 2.76 13.25
N LYS A 51 -17.91 1.43 13.28
CA LYS A 51 -17.72 0.68 14.51
C LYS A 51 -16.89 -0.57 14.27
N VAL A 52 -16.14 -0.96 15.28
CA VAL A 52 -15.38 -2.20 15.37
C VAL A 52 -15.78 -2.90 16.67
N GLY A 53 -16.02 -4.20 16.65
CA GLY A 53 -16.44 -4.94 17.84
C GLY A 53 -16.66 -6.41 17.54
N VAL A 54 -17.30 -7.11 18.49
CA VAL A 54 -17.72 -8.49 18.26
C VAL A 54 -18.78 -8.52 17.15
N PHE A 55 -18.59 -9.39 16.18
CA PHE A 55 -19.41 -9.41 14.95
C PHE A 55 -20.90 -9.58 15.26
N ASP A 56 -21.25 -10.48 16.19
CA ASP A 56 -22.64 -10.75 16.54
C ASP A 56 -23.33 -9.57 17.23
N ASP A 57 -22.57 -8.75 17.98
CA ASP A 57 -23.07 -7.52 18.62
C ASP A 57 -23.29 -6.35 17.64
N LEU A 58 -22.74 -6.47 16.43
CA LEU A 58 -22.87 -5.45 15.39
C LEU A 58 -23.99 -5.76 14.38
N LYS A 59 -24.58 -6.95 14.44
CA LYS A 59 -25.68 -7.34 13.56
C LYS A 59 -26.94 -6.56 13.87
N SER A 60 -27.65 -6.17 12.83
CA SER A 60 -29.03 -5.67 12.90
C SER A 60 -29.72 -5.86 11.56
N ASP A 61 -31.03 -5.69 11.53
CA ASP A 61 -31.81 -5.80 10.30
C ASP A 61 -31.50 -4.69 9.28
N ASP A 62 -30.85 -3.62 9.73
CA ASP A 62 -30.53 -2.43 8.92
C ASP A 62 -29.11 -2.47 8.30
N VAL A 63 -28.37 -3.56 8.46
CA VAL A 63 -27.02 -3.72 7.88
C VAL A 63 -27.00 -4.84 6.85
N ASP A 64 -26.19 -4.63 5.80
CA ASP A 64 -25.84 -5.70 4.88
C ASP A 64 -24.62 -6.45 5.42
N ILE A 65 -24.54 -7.76 5.18
CA ILE A 65 -23.45 -8.57 5.70
C ILE A 65 -22.54 -9.02 4.54
N HIS A 66 -21.23 -8.77 4.69
CA HIS A 66 -20.19 -9.39 3.87
C HIS A 66 -19.48 -10.46 4.71
N PRO A 67 -19.81 -11.74 4.52
CA PRO A 67 -19.24 -12.81 5.31
C PRO A 67 -17.78 -13.05 4.95
N ILE A 68 -16.95 -13.27 5.96
CA ILE A 68 -15.55 -13.70 5.80
C ILE A 68 -15.48 -15.18 6.14
N GLU A 69 -14.99 -15.97 5.19
CA GLU A 69 -14.87 -17.42 5.34
C GLU A 69 -13.47 -17.82 5.84
N GLY A 70 -13.43 -18.92 6.59
CA GLY A 70 -12.21 -19.50 7.12
C GLY A 70 -11.62 -18.75 8.32
N VAL A 71 -10.38 -19.09 8.66
CA VAL A 71 -9.67 -18.49 9.79
C VAL A 71 -8.87 -17.28 9.27
N GLN A 72 -9.42 -16.09 9.43
CA GLN A 72 -8.80 -14.85 8.98
C GLN A 72 -8.54 -13.91 10.15
N VAL A 73 -7.38 -13.23 10.11
CA VAL A 73 -7.01 -12.16 11.05
C VAL A 73 -7.13 -10.82 10.33
N CYS A 74 -7.81 -9.88 10.98
CA CYS A 74 -7.96 -8.53 10.46
C CYS A 74 -7.16 -7.52 11.28
N LEU A 75 -6.41 -6.67 10.62
CA LEU A 75 -5.67 -5.56 11.20
C LEU A 75 -5.68 -4.36 10.24
N PRO A 76 -5.34 -3.14 10.71
CA PRO A 76 -5.22 -1.98 9.84
C PRO A 76 -4.19 -2.22 8.73
N GLY A 77 -4.43 -1.63 7.55
CA GLY A 77 -3.47 -1.68 6.46
C GLY A 77 -2.13 -1.05 6.83
N PHE A 78 -1.05 -1.59 6.29
CA PHE A 78 0.29 -1.08 6.53
C PHE A 78 0.54 0.26 5.85
N VAL A 79 1.38 1.07 6.46
CA VAL A 79 1.89 2.32 5.90
C VAL A 79 3.36 2.13 5.57
N ASP A 80 3.72 2.31 4.29
CA ASP A 80 5.11 2.37 3.85
C ASP A 80 5.52 3.83 3.71
N SER A 81 6.29 4.33 4.67
CA SER A 81 6.64 5.74 4.80
C SER A 81 7.82 6.18 3.94
N HIS A 82 8.40 5.29 3.12
CA HIS A 82 9.51 5.63 2.24
C HIS A 82 9.63 4.69 1.05
N THR A 83 9.11 5.10 -0.11
CA THR A 83 9.26 4.33 -1.34
C THR A 83 9.81 5.18 -2.48
N HIS A 84 10.43 4.53 -3.46
CA HIS A 84 10.86 5.11 -4.73
C HIS A 84 10.19 4.38 -5.90
N ILE A 85 8.87 4.21 -5.85
CA ILE A 85 8.13 3.48 -6.90
C ILE A 85 7.91 4.29 -8.19
N CYS A 86 8.24 5.58 -8.20
CA CYS A 86 8.23 6.41 -9.40
C CYS A 86 9.58 6.28 -10.13
N PHE A 87 9.68 5.39 -11.10
CA PHE A 87 10.86 5.25 -11.94
C PHE A 87 10.54 4.58 -13.29
N GLY A 88 11.35 4.87 -14.30
CA GLY A 88 11.36 4.19 -15.59
C GLY A 88 12.33 3.00 -15.63
N GLY A 89 12.07 2.06 -16.53
CA GLY A 89 12.93 0.89 -16.72
C GLY A 89 12.81 -0.17 -15.62
N THR A 90 13.84 -0.99 -15.51
CA THR A 90 13.91 -2.12 -14.56
C THR A 90 15.34 -2.39 -14.13
N ARG A 91 15.52 -2.90 -12.91
CA ARG A 91 16.82 -3.33 -12.36
C ARG A 91 17.00 -4.85 -12.42
N ALA A 92 16.20 -5.57 -13.21
CA ALA A 92 16.26 -7.03 -13.29
C ALA A 92 17.65 -7.54 -13.70
N ARG A 93 18.32 -6.86 -14.65
CA ARG A 93 19.68 -7.20 -15.08
C ARG A 93 20.70 -7.01 -13.96
N ASP A 94 20.61 -5.93 -13.20
CA ASP A 94 21.48 -5.67 -12.06
C ASP A 94 21.31 -6.73 -10.97
N TYR A 95 20.07 -7.14 -10.74
CA TYR A 95 19.75 -8.22 -9.80
C TYR A 95 20.36 -9.57 -10.25
N ALA A 96 20.24 -9.90 -11.53
CA ALA A 96 20.86 -11.09 -12.10
C ALA A 96 22.39 -11.07 -11.97
N TYR A 97 23.02 -9.93 -12.25
CA TYR A 97 24.46 -9.76 -12.09
C TYR A 97 24.89 -9.92 -10.62
N ARG A 98 24.13 -9.38 -9.68
CA ARG A 98 24.38 -9.51 -8.25
C ARG A 98 24.34 -10.97 -7.80
N ASN A 99 23.33 -11.71 -8.24
CA ASN A 99 23.20 -13.14 -7.95
C ASN A 99 24.33 -13.98 -8.59
N ALA A 100 24.89 -13.50 -9.72
CA ALA A 100 26.07 -14.08 -10.35
C ALA A 100 27.40 -13.64 -9.70
N GLY A 101 27.36 -12.97 -8.53
CA GLY A 101 28.57 -12.56 -7.77
C GLY A 101 29.23 -11.28 -8.25
N LYS A 102 28.65 -10.52 -9.17
CA LYS A 102 29.19 -9.24 -9.62
C LYS A 102 29.16 -8.20 -8.51
N THR A 103 30.23 -7.44 -8.41
CA THR A 103 30.33 -6.29 -7.50
C THR A 103 29.51 -5.11 -8.00
N TYR A 104 29.19 -4.18 -7.11
CA TYR A 104 28.48 -2.94 -7.48
C TYR A 104 29.21 -2.15 -8.58
N LEU A 105 30.55 -2.08 -8.49
CA LEU A 105 31.38 -1.37 -9.48
C LEU A 105 31.34 -2.03 -10.86
N GLU A 106 31.35 -3.37 -10.93
CA GLU A 106 31.23 -4.10 -12.19
C GLU A 106 29.86 -3.89 -12.82
N ILE A 107 28.79 -3.90 -12.01
CA ILE A 107 27.41 -3.62 -12.47
C ILE A 107 27.32 -2.18 -13.02
N ALA A 108 27.88 -1.21 -12.30
CA ALA A 108 27.89 0.18 -12.73
C ALA A 108 28.68 0.38 -14.05
N LYS A 109 29.86 -0.27 -14.18
CA LYS A 109 30.66 -0.25 -15.43
C LYS A 109 29.93 -0.90 -16.61
N ALA A 110 29.06 -1.88 -16.35
CA ALA A 110 28.21 -2.51 -17.35
C ALA A 110 26.96 -1.69 -17.72
N GLY A 111 26.88 -0.43 -17.26
CA GLY A 111 25.76 0.47 -17.53
C GLY A 111 24.53 0.22 -16.66
N GLY A 112 24.69 -0.44 -15.51
CA GLY A 112 23.66 -0.62 -14.49
C GLY A 112 23.78 0.42 -13.37
N GLY A 113 23.19 0.09 -12.23
CA GLY A 113 23.23 0.94 -11.05
C GLY A 113 22.19 2.06 -11.10
N ILE A 114 22.35 3.01 -10.17
CA ILE A 114 21.39 4.13 -10.01
C ILE A 114 21.33 5.01 -11.27
N TRP A 115 22.43 5.13 -11.99
CA TRP A 115 22.50 5.95 -13.20
C TRP A 115 21.67 5.39 -14.35
N ASP A 116 21.54 4.08 -14.46
CA ASP A 116 20.64 3.46 -15.42
C ASP A 116 19.17 3.83 -15.07
N THR A 117 18.78 3.75 -13.80
CA THR A 117 17.44 4.17 -13.35
C THR A 117 17.19 5.64 -13.68
N VAL A 118 18.16 6.54 -13.42
CA VAL A 118 18.04 7.97 -13.77
C VAL A 118 17.85 8.14 -15.28
N THR A 119 18.65 7.46 -16.08
CA THR A 119 18.59 7.56 -17.56
C THR A 119 17.23 7.06 -18.08
N GLN A 120 16.74 5.93 -17.58
CA GLN A 120 15.45 5.37 -17.99
C GLN A 120 14.28 6.26 -17.53
N THR A 121 14.36 6.81 -16.32
CA THR A 121 13.31 7.70 -15.77
C THR A 121 13.21 9.01 -16.56
N ARG A 122 14.35 9.58 -16.96
CA ARG A 122 14.38 10.77 -17.82
C ARG A 122 13.81 10.52 -19.21
N LYS A 123 14.07 9.33 -19.80
CA LYS A 123 13.55 8.93 -21.11
C LYS A 123 12.05 8.61 -21.09
N ALA A 124 11.54 8.13 -19.95
CA ALA A 124 10.14 7.76 -19.82
C ALA A 124 9.24 9.01 -19.91
N SER A 125 8.12 8.86 -20.61
CA SER A 125 7.04 9.84 -20.60
C SER A 125 6.38 9.92 -19.22
N GLN A 126 5.61 10.99 -18.98
CA GLN A 126 4.84 11.12 -17.76
C GLN A 126 3.83 9.97 -17.62
N ASP A 127 3.17 9.57 -18.71
CA ASP A 127 2.16 8.51 -18.71
C ASP A 127 2.78 7.14 -18.41
N GLU A 128 3.94 6.82 -18.96
CA GLU A 128 4.69 5.59 -18.61
C GLU A 128 5.08 5.55 -17.13
N LEU A 129 5.44 6.70 -16.54
CA LEU A 129 5.69 6.79 -15.10
C LEU A 129 4.41 6.57 -14.28
N VAL A 130 3.27 7.14 -14.69
CA VAL A 130 1.96 6.93 -14.05
C VAL A 130 1.59 5.45 -14.07
N GLU A 131 1.63 4.80 -15.22
CA GLU A 131 1.34 3.36 -15.36
C GLU A 131 2.25 2.52 -14.45
N GLY A 132 3.54 2.85 -14.42
CA GLY A 132 4.52 2.19 -13.56
C GLY A 132 4.20 2.34 -12.07
N ILE A 133 3.83 3.54 -11.62
CA ILE A 133 3.42 3.80 -10.23
C ILE A 133 2.17 2.99 -9.90
N VAL A 134 1.11 3.08 -10.70
CA VAL A 134 -0.15 2.36 -10.48
C VAL A 134 0.07 0.85 -10.41
N SER A 135 0.87 0.29 -11.32
CA SER A 135 1.20 -1.13 -11.33
C SER A 135 1.93 -1.57 -10.04
N ARG A 136 2.88 -0.76 -9.57
CA ARG A 136 3.65 -1.05 -8.35
C ARG A 136 2.80 -0.85 -7.10
N SER A 137 1.96 0.19 -7.04
CA SER A 137 1.01 0.41 -5.94
C SER A 137 0.04 -0.75 -5.78
N LYS A 138 -0.46 -1.35 -6.87
CA LYS A 138 -1.29 -2.55 -6.82
C LYS A 138 -0.56 -3.75 -6.20
N LYS A 139 0.76 -3.87 -6.38
CA LYS A 139 1.56 -4.91 -5.71
C LYS A 139 1.71 -4.64 -4.21
N HIS A 140 1.94 -3.38 -3.82
CA HIS A 140 1.94 -2.98 -2.40
C HIS A 140 0.60 -3.28 -1.75
N LEU A 141 -0.52 -2.93 -2.40
CA LEU A 141 -1.85 -3.21 -1.90
C LEU A 141 -2.10 -4.72 -1.69
N LYS A 142 -1.68 -5.57 -2.63
CA LYS A 142 -1.75 -7.04 -2.48
C LYS A 142 -0.96 -7.57 -1.28
N ASN A 143 0.06 -6.83 -0.83
CA ASN A 143 0.87 -7.15 0.35
C ASN A 143 0.37 -6.44 1.63
N GLY A 144 -0.84 -5.88 1.61
CA GLY A 144 -1.47 -5.23 2.76
C GLY A 144 -1.04 -3.78 3.01
N VAL A 145 -0.23 -3.18 2.13
CA VAL A 145 0.16 -1.77 2.24
C VAL A 145 -0.92 -0.91 1.58
N THR A 146 -1.63 -0.11 2.38
CA THR A 146 -2.74 0.73 1.93
C THR A 146 -2.39 2.21 1.80
N THR A 147 -1.26 2.60 2.36
CA THR A 147 -0.76 3.98 2.29
C THR A 147 0.73 3.95 2.02
N ILE A 148 1.18 4.71 1.02
CA ILE A 148 2.60 4.78 0.65
C ILE A 148 3.03 6.23 0.47
N GLU A 149 4.23 6.55 0.94
CA GLU A 149 4.93 7.76 0.57
C GLU A 149 5.78 7.48 -0.67
N VAL A 150 5.67 8.31 -1.69
CA VAL A 150 6.41 8.13 -2.95
C VAL A 150 7.37 9.27 -3.15
N LYS A 151 8.65 8.99 -3.10
CA LYS A 151 9.71 9.95 -3.38
C LYS A 151 9.96 10.11 -4.88
N SER A 152 10.28 11.33 -5.31
CA SER A 152 11.06 11.57 -6.52
C SER A 152 12.55 11.30 -6.24
N GLY A 153 13.47 11.71 -7.11
CA GLY A 153 14.91 11.61 -6.88
C GLY A 153 15.69 10.87 -7.97
N TYR A 154 15.02 10.43 -9.03
CA TYR A 154 15.66 9.86 -10.22
C TYR A 154 15.65 10.83 -11.42
N GLY A 155 15.13 12.03 -11.26
CA GLY A 155 15.17 13.09 -12.27
C GLY A 155 16.52 13.80 -12.31
N LEU A 156 17.07 14.17 -11.16
CA LEU A 156 18.32 14.90 -10.95
C LEU A 156 18.43 16.22 -11.73
N SER A 157 17.30 16.81 -12.09
CA SER A 157 17.14 18.17 -12.60
C SER A 157 15.73 18.66 -12.26
N VAL A 158 15.53 19.97 -12.19
CA VAL A 158 14.24 20.54 -11.78
C VAL A 158 13.10 20.03 -12.65
N ASP A 159 13.24 20.07 -13.97
CA ASP A 159 12.16 19.66 -14.89
C ASP A 159 11.84 18.18 -14.78
N GLU A 160 12.83 17.33 -14.65
CA GLU A 160 12.64 15.87 -14.53
C GLU A 160 12.08 15.49 -13.17
N GLU A 161 12.48 16.14 -12.07
CA GLU A 161 11.87 15.92 -10.76
C GLU A 161 10.42 16.40 -10.74
N LEU A 162 10.11 17.54 -11.37
CA LEU A 162 8.72 18.02 -11.51
C LEU A 162 7.88 17.08 -12.36
N LYS A 163 8.42 16.48 -13.43
CA LYS A 163 7.75 15.42 -14.21
C LYS A 163 7.38 14.24 -13.32
N MET A 164 8.31 13.77 -12.49
CA MET A 164 8.06 12.69 -11.54
C MET A 164 6.97 13.04 -10.53
N LEU A 165 7.01 14.22 -9.93
CA LEU A 165 6.01 14.68 -8.97
C LEU A 165 4.61 14.81 -9.61
N ARG A 166 4.52 15.29 -10.85
CA ARG A 166 3.25 15.32 -11.61
C ARG A 166 2.73 13.92 -11.91
N ALA A 167 3.61 12.97 -12.25
CA ALA A 167 3.23 11.58 -12.45
C ALA A 167 2.70 10.94 -11.14
N ILE A 168 3.33 11.22 -10.00
CA ILE A 168 2.87 10.75 -8.69
C ILE A 168 1.48 11.35 -8.36
N GLN A 169 1.30 12.66 -8.57
CA GLN A 169 0.02 13.33 -8.36
C GLN A 169 -1.08 12.73 -9.25
N HIS A 170 -0.79 12.48 -10.53
CA HIS A 170 -1.74 11.88 -11.46
C HIS A 170 -2.10 10.44 -11.04
N ALA A 171 -1.11 9.62 -10.71
CA ALA A 171 -1.33 8.25 -10.27
C ALA A 171 -2.17 8.17 -8.97
N ASN A 172 -2.08 9.17 -8.08
CA ASN A 172 -2.88 9.23 -6.86
C ASN A 172 -4.35 9.59 -7.12
N ALA A 173 -4.66 10.16 -8.28
CA ALA A 173 -6.04 10.52 -8.68
C ALA A 173 -6.74 9.41 -9.49
N THR A 174 -6.00 8.33 -9.86
CA THR A 174 -6.49 7.19 -10.66
C THR A 174 -6.95 6.05 -9.77
#